data_50b4d1615858f963432cf8bb0d4baeda
#
_entry.id   50b4d1615858f963432cf8bb0d4baeda
#
_cell.length_a   1.000
_cell.length_b   1.000
_cell.length_c   1.000
_cell.angle_alpha   90.00
_cell.angle_beta   90.00
_cell.angle_gamma   90.00
#
_symmetry.space_group_name_H-M   'P 1'
#
loop_
_entity.id
_entity.type
_entity.pdbx_description
1 polymer ?
#
loop_
_entity_poly.entity_id
_entity_poly.type
_entity_poly.pdbx_seq_one_letter_code
_entity_poly.pdbx_strand_id
1 'polypeptide(L)'
;MSAPTIELGQTQGTSLREGAFGNATALSCRECGHQVELGPHYACPECFGPLEIAYDFPRVTREEIEAGPRNIWRYKALLPVPDDIELSPNTEPGFTRLLRANNLAAELGIANLWVKDDSTNPTNSFKDRVVACALSAAREFGSKVFACPSTGNLANAVAAAGARAGIRTVVFIPSNLEQPKQVNSAVFTDSLVAVDGNYDDVNKLASEIAGEEDGWAFVNVNVRPYYAEGSKTLGYEIAEQLGWRLPDQIVIPVASGSQLTKVHKAFQELIRLGLVADKPYRVFGAQAQGCSPVSVAYKAGVDAIRPVKPDTIAKSLAI
;
A
#
# COMPACT_ATOMS: atom_id res chain seq x y z
N MET A 1 -39.86 5.52 33.15
CA MET A 1 -38.46 5.94 33.14
C MET A 1 -37.96 5.72 31.70
N SER A 2 -37.91 6.79 30.93
CA SER A 2 -37.46 6.77 29.54
C SER A 2 -35.93 6.68 29.52
N ALA A 3 -35.38 5.78 28.70
CA ALA A 3 -33.94 5.66 28.45
C ALA A 3 -33.42 6.94 27.78
N PRO A 4 -32.24 7.41 28.11
CA PRO A 4 -31.65 8.54 27.42
C PRO A 4 -31.25 8.15 25.98
N THR A 5 -31.73 8.93 25.01
CA THR A 5 -31.32 8.88 23.64
C THR A 5 -29.87 9.41 23.57
N ILE A 6 -28.93 8.56 23.24
CA ILE A 6 -27.54 8.98 22.95
C ILE A 6 -27.55 9.63 21.57
N GLU A 7 -27.47 10.95 21.53
CA GLU A 7 -27.13 11.65 20.30
C GLU A 7 -25.69 11.30 19.94
N LEU A 8 -25.51 10.55 18.84
CA LEU A 8 -24.21 10.37 18.19
C LEU A 8 -23.73 11.74 17.72
N GLY A 9 -22.75 12.28 18.43
CA GLY A 9 -22.10 13.54 18.08
C GLY A 9 -21.59 13.47 16.63
N GLN A 10 -22.05 14.40 15.81
CA GLN A 10 -21.51 14.63 14.48
C GLN A 10 -20.03 15.00 14.66
N THR A 11 -19.12 14.13 14.21
CA THR A 11 -17.70 14.45 14.03
C THR A 11 -17.62 15.69 13.15
N GLN A 12 -17.11 16.79 13.70
CA GLN A 12 -16.77 17.97 12.91
C GLN A 12 -15.67 17.55 11.93
N GLY A 13 -16.05 17.17 10.72
CA GLY A 13 -15.14 16.90 9.64
C GLY A 13 -14.31 18.15 9.37
N THR A 14 -13.01 18.05 9.59
CA THR A 14 -12.06 19.06 9.11
C THR A 14 -12.23 19.09 7.60
N SER A 15 -12.74 20.17 7.03
CA SER A 15 -12.88 20.30 5.57
C SER A 15 -11.49 20.13 4.96
N LEU A 16 -11.34 19.16 4.07
CA LEU A 16 -10.11 18.95 3.34
C LEU A 16 -9.77 20.22 2.54
N ARG A 17 -8.50 20.61 2.53
CA ARG A 17 -8.05 21.70 1.67
C ARG A 17 -8.22 21.32 0.19
N GLU A 18 -8.45 22.31 -0.67
CA GLU A 18 -8.47 22.08 -2.11
C GLU A 18 -7.13 21.47 -2.58
N GLY A 19 -7.19 20.45 -3.44
CA GLY A 19 -6.01 19.77 -3.95
C GLY A 19 -5.29 18.83 -2.96
N ALA A 20 -5.86 18.57 -1.78
CA ALA A 20 -5.25 17.67 -0.78
C ALA A 20 -4.88 16.28 -1.32
N PHE A 21 -5.61 15.79 -2.30
CA PHE A 21 -5.42 14.46 -2.88
C PHE A 21 -5.23 14.49 -4.41
N GLY A 22 -4.74 15.59 -4.95
CA GLY A 22 -4.48 15.77 -6.38
C GLY A 22 -5.73 15.44 -7.22
N ASN A 23 -5.61 14.49 -8.11
CA ASN A 23 -6.68 14.08 -9.04
C ASN A 23 -7.61 12.98 -8.51
N ALA A 24 -7.47 12.60 -7.23
CA ALA A 24 -8.41 11.68 -6.59
C ALA A 24 -9.74 12.41 -6.30
N THR A 25 -10.86 11.77 -6.65
CA THR A 25 -12.20 12.40 -6.56
C THR A 25 -13.08 11.82 -5.48
N ALA A 26 -12.96 10.52 -5.21
CA ALA A 26 -13.79 9.80 -4.24
C ALA A 26 -13.15 8.48 -3.83
N LEU A 27 -13.72 7.84 -2.81
CA LEU A 27 -13.54 6.42 -2.56
C LEU A 27 -14.71 5.65 -3.18
N SER A 28 -14.41 4.65 -4.00
CA SER A 28 -15.42 3.81 -4.65
C SER A 28 -15.36 2.39 -4.12
N CYS A 29 -16.49 1.83 -3.75
CA CYS A 29 -16.58 0.45 -3.31
C CYS A 29 -16.43 -0.51 -4.48
N ARG A 30 -15.58 -1.52 -4.35
CA ARG A 30 -15.36 -2.54 -5.40
C ARG A 30 -16.54 -3.51 -5.55
N GLU A 31 -17.33 -3.71 -4.49
CA GLU A 31 -18.41 -4.69 -4.48
C GLU A 31 -19.73 -4.09 -4.98
N CYS A 32 -20.15 -2.94 -4.43
CA CYS A 32 -21.45 -2.36 -4.75
C CYS A 32 -21.38 -1.07 -5.58
N GLY A 33 -20.19 -0.54 -5.87
CA GLY A 33 -20.01 0.71 -6.63
C GLY A 33 -20.36 1.98 -5.88
N HIS A 34 -20.79 1.91 -4.62
CA HIS A 34 -21.10 3.08 -3.79
C HIS A 34 -19.87 3.99 -3.68
N GLN A 35 -20.08 5.31 -3.80
CA GLN A 35 -19.03 6.31 -3.67
C GLN A 35 -19.17 7.06 -2.35
N VAL A 36 -18.04 7.22 -1.66
CA VAL A 36 -17.91 8.02 -0.44
C VAL A 36 -16.91 9.14 -0.67
N GLU A 37 -17.05 10.23 0.04
CA GLU A 37 -16.07 11.32 0.03
C GLU A 37 -14.68 10.82 0.45
N LEU A 38 -13.64 11.53 0.00
CA LEU A 38 -12.28 11.25 0.45
C LEU A 38 -12.17 11.48 1.96
N GLY A 39 -11.73 10.46 2.68
CA GLY A 39 -11.68 10.46 4.14
C GLY A 39 -10.99 9.21 4.68
N PRO A 40 -10.74 9.15 6.00
CA PRO A 40 -10.13 7.99 6.65
C PRO A 40 -11.18 6.88 6.87
N HIS A 41 -11.65 6.27 5.80
CA HIS A 41 -12.67 5.23 5.83
C HIS A 41 -12.06 3.83 5.77
N TYR A 42 -12.53 2.95 6.66
CA TYR A 42 -12.09 1.55 6.72
C TYR A 42 -12.72 0.70 5.62
N ALA A 43 -14.03 0.82 5.42
CA ALA A 43 -14.82 0.02 4.51
C ALA A 43 -16.02 0.81 3.97
N CYS A 44 -16.70 0.27 2.98
CA CYS A 44 -17.94 0.85 2.45
C CYS A 44 -19.03 0.89 3.54
N PRO A 45 -19.70 2.01 3.75
CA PRO A 45 -20.79 2.11 4.74
C PRO A 45 -22.02 1.27 4.36
N GLU A 46 -22.23 0.97 3.06
CA GLU A 46 -23.40 0.24 2.59
C GLU A 46 -23.24 -1.29 2.68
N CYS A 47 -22.06 -1.81 2.30
CA CYS A 47 -21.87 -3.25 2.16
C CYS A 47 -20.60 -3.80 2.84
N PHE A 48 -19.86 -2.95 3.55
CA PHE A 48 -18.57 -3.27 4.17
C PHE A 48 -17.49 -3.76 3.20
N GLY A 49 -17.71 -3.63 1.90
CA GLY A 49 -16.75 -3.97 0.85
C GLY A 49 -15.52 -3.06 0.85
N PRO A 50 -14.42 -3.49 0.22
CA PRO A 50 -13.18 -2.70 0.16
C PRO A 50 -13.35 -1.45 -0.70
N LEU A 51 -12.79 -0.34 -0.21
CA LEU A 51 -12.79 0.94 -0.90
C LEU A 51 -11.50 1.11 -1.71
N GLU A 52 -11.63 1.70 -2.90
CA GLU A 52 -10.53 2.11 -3.77
C GLU A 52 -10.65 3.59 -4.14
N ILE A 53 -9.50 4.21 -4.43
CA ILE A 53 -9.46 5.60 -4.91
C ILE A 53 -9.97 5.66 -6.35
N ALA A 54 -10.96 6.53 -6.59
CA ALA A 54 -11.39 6.95 -7.90
C ALA A 54 -10.63 8.22 -8.32
N TYR A 55 -10.38 8.37 -9.62
CA TYR A 55 -9.61 9.48 -10.17
C TYR A 55 -10.29 10.11 -11.37
N ASP A 56 -10.17 11.42 -11.48
CA ASP A 56 -10.28 12.14 -12.73
C ASP A 56 -8.87 12.51 -13.20
N PHE A 57 -8.24 11.62 -13.97
CA PHE A 57 -6.87 11.82 -14.38
C PHE A 57 -6.74 12.96 -15.38
N PRO A 58 -5.81 13.89 -15.15
CA PRO A 58 -5.47 14.92 -16.12
C PRO A 58 -4.77 14.30 -17.32
N ARG A 59 -4.70 15.06 -18.40
CA ARG A 59 -3.77 14.72 -19.46
C ARG A 59 -2.35 14.90 -18.94
N VAL A 60 -1.59 13.81 -18.88
CA VAL A 60 -0.19 13.78 -18.46
C VAL A 60 0.67 13.17 -19.58
N THR A 61 1.86 13.71 -19.81
CA THR A 61 2.80 13.20 -20.82
C THR A 61 3.95 12.46 -20.18
N ARG A 62 4.69 11.68 -21.00
CA ARG A 62 5.90 10.98 -20.55
C ARG A 62 6.97 11.96 -20.11
N GLU A 63 7.14 13.04 -20.86
CA GLU A 63 8.12 14.10 -20.62
C GLU A 63 7.86 14.79 -19.28
N GLU A 64 6.61 15.06 -18.94
CA GLU A 64 6.22 15.61 -17.63
C GLU A 64 6.57 14.65 -16.49
N ILE A 65 6.31 13.36 -16.64
CA ILE A 65 6.69 12.35 -15.66
C ILE A 65 8.21 12.27 -15.56
N GLU A 66 8.92 12.19 -16.70
CA GLU A 66 10.38 12.09 -16.75
C GLU A 66 11.12 13.30 -16.19
N ALA A 67 10.51 14.48 -16.21
CA ALA A 67 11.01 15.67 -15.55
C ALA A 67 10.88 15.63 -14.01
N GLY A 68 10.07 14.76 -13.46
CA GLY A 68 9.88 14.59 -12.03
C GLY A 68 11.08 13.97 -11.30
N PRO A 69 11.07 13.95 -9.96
CA PRO A 69 12.17 13.42 -9.15
C PRO A 69 12.34 11.90 -9.35
N ARG A 70 13.51 11.36 -8.97
CA ARG A 70 13.79 9.91 -9.05
C ARG A 70 13.33 9.18 -7.78
N ASN A 71 12.03 9.27 -7.49
CA ASN A 71 11.33 8.59 -6.39
C ASN A 71 9.85 8.39 -6.76
N ILE A 72 8.99 7.94 -5.84
CA ILE A 72 7.58 7.68 -6.14
C ILE A 72 6.80 8.96 -6.54
N TRP A 73 7.24 10.14 -6.09
CA TRP A 73 6.55 11.40 -6.36
C TRP A 73 6.65 11.86 -7.82
N ARG A 74 7.53 11.22 -8.59
CA ARG A 74 7.57 11.30 -10.05
C ARG A 74 6.19 11.06 -10.69
N TYR A 75 5.38 10.22 -10.05
CA TYR A 75 4.04 9.84 -10.49
C TYR A 75 2.94 10.50 -9.66
N LYS A 76 3.21 11.63 -8.99
CA LYS A 76 2.25 12.26 -8.09
C LYS A 76 0.90 12.58 -8.75
N ALA A 77 0.89 12.96 -10.04
CA ALA A 77 -0.34 13.17 -10.80
C ALA A 77 -1.27 11.95 -10.89
N LEU A 78 -0.74 10.75 -10.62
CA LEU A 78 -1.46 9.47 -10.65
C LEU A 78 -1.67 8.87 -9.25
N LEU A 79 -1.40 9.63 -8.20
CA LEU A 79 -1.47 9.22 -6.80
C LEU A 79 -2.41 10.14 -6.01
N PRO A 80 -3.00 9.65 -4.89
CA PRO A 80 -3.86 10.47 -4.03
C PRO A 80 -2.99 11.27 -3.05
N VAL A 81 -2.22 12.21 -3.58
CA VAL A 81 -1.29 13.04 -2.81
C VAL A 81 -1.38 14.49 -3.29
N PRO A 82 -1.09 15.47 -2.45
CA PRO A 82 -1.17 16.88 -2.83
C PRO A 82 -0.11 17.24 -3.88
N ASP A 83 -0.43 18.22 -4.73
CA ASP A 83 0.49 18.70 -5.75
C ASP A 83 1.72 19.39 -5.17
N ASP A 84 1.57 20.02 -4.01
CA ASP A 84 2.61 20.74 -3.28
C ASP A 84 3.36 19.88 -2.25
N ILE A 85 3.36 18.56 -2.43
CA ILE A 85 4.08 17.68 -1.53
C ILE A 85 5.58 18.03 -1.47
N GLU A 86 6.09 18.24 -0.28
CA GLU A 86 7.52 18.47 -0.08
C GLU A 86 8.30 17.17 -0.31
N LEU A 87 9.31 17.24 -1.15
CA LEU A 87 10.14 16.10 -1.54
C LEU A 87 11.51 16.21 -0.90
N SER A 88 11.89 15.19 -0.13
CA SER A 88 13.27 15.04 0.34
C SER A 88 13.99 14.02 -0.55
N PRO A 89 14.85 14.46 -1.48
CA PRO A 89 15.42 13.58 -2.51
C PRO A 89 16.24 12.41 -1.96
N ASN A 90 16.79 12.56 -0.77
CA ASN A 90 17.70 11.55 -0.17
C ASN A 90 16.97 10.49 0.68
N THR A 91 15.68 10.60 0.92
CA THR A 91 14.95 9.74 1.86
C THR A 91 13.64 9.20 1.31
N GLU A 92 13.28 9.57 0.09
CA GLU A 92 12.02 9.16 -0.52
C GLU A 92 12.14 7.77 -1.18
N PRO A 93 11.12 6.93 -1.04
CA PRO A 93 11.11 5.60 -1.64
C PRO A 93 10.90 5.63 -3.15
N GLY A 94 11.23 4.54 -3.79
CA GLY A 94 10.93 4.31 -5.20
C GLY A 94 12.08 4.60 -6.14
N PHE A 95 11.79 4.57 -7.42
CA PHE A 95 12.72 4.58 -8.54
C PHE A 95 13.89 3.59 -8.36
N THR A 96 13.56 2.44 -7.82
CA THR A 96 14.51 1.36 -7.55
C THR A 96 15.03 0.73 -8.84
N ARG A 97 16.08 -0.05 -8.74
CA ARG A 97 16.75 -0.59 -9.94
C ARG A 97 15.91 -1.64 -10.65
N LEU A 98 15.87 -1.55 -11.99
CA LEU A 98 15.44 -2.63 -12.87
C LEU A 98 16.69 -3.28 -13.48
N LEU A 99 17.07 -4.45 -12.99
CA LEU A 99 18.30 -5.14 -13.33
C LEU A 99 18.06 -6.18 -14.42
N ARG A 100 18.88 -6.16 -15.48
CA ARG A 100 18.86 -7.24 -16.45
C ARG A 100 19.58 -8.46 -15.89
N ALA A 101 18.86 -9.56 -15.75
CA ALA A 101 19.35 -10.80 -15.12
C ALA A 101 19.87 -11.80 -16.18
N ASN A 102 20.99 -11.47 -16.86
CA ASN A 102 21.48 -12.23 -17.99
C ASN A 102 21.83 -13.69 -17.65
N ASN A 103 22.47 -13.94 -16.50
CA ASN A 103 22.82 -15.30 -16.09
C ASN A 103 21.59 -16.15 -15.82
N LEU A 104 20.62 -15.61 -15.07
CA LEU A 104 19.37 -16.29 -14.80
C LEU A 104 18.54 -16.48 -16.07
N ALA A 105 18.57 -15.51 -16.98
CA ALA A 105 17.91 -15.61 -18.28
C ALA A 105 18.46 -16.78 -19.11
N ALA A 106 19.79 -16.92 -19.16
CA ALA A 106 20.45 -18.02 -19.86
C ALA A 106 20.09 -19.39 -19.25
N GLU A 107 20.11 -19.50 -17.92
CA GLU A 107 19.76 -20.74 -17.20
C GLU A 107 18.31 -21.18 -17.48
N LEU A 108 17.40 -20.20 -17.55
CA LEU A 108 15.98 -20.45 -17.81
C LEU A 108 15.58 -20.51 -19.29
N GLY A 109 16.53 -20.28 -20.21
CA GLY A 109 16.24 -20.21 -21.66
C GLY A 109 15.33 -19.04 -22.05
N ILE A 110 15.36 -17.93 -21.31
CA ILE A 110 14.56 -16.73 -21.53
C ILE A 110 15.42 -15.64 -22.15
N ALA A 111 15.00 -15.05 -23.27
CA ALA A 111 15.79 -14.04 -23.99
C ALA A 111 15.98 -12.74 -23.19
N ASN A 112 14.94 -12.27 -22.51
CA ASN A 112 14.94 -11.02 -21.76
C ASN A 112 14.31 -11.21 -20.38
N LEU A 113 15.14 -11.24 -19.34
CA LEU A 113 14.71 -11.35 -17.96
C LEU A 113 15.21 -10.14 -17.17
N TRP A 114 14.31 -9.55 -16.40
CA TRP A 114 14.59 -8.40 -15.57
C TRP A 114 14.16 -8.67 -14.13
N VAL A 115 14.87 -8.10 -13.17
CA VAL A 115 14.54 -8.13 -11.76
C VAL A 115 14.33 -6.70 -11.28
N LYS A 116 13.13 -6.40 -10.79
CA LYS A 116 12.84 -5.15 -10.09
C LYS A 116 13.26 -5.30 -8.63
N ASP A 117 14.35 -4.63 -8.27
CA ASP A 117 14.99 -4.76 -6.96
C ASP A 117 14.51 -3.69 -5.98
N ASP A 118 13.46 -4.00 -5.23
CA ASP A 118 12.88 -3.09 -4.23
C ASP A 118 13.60 -3.13 -2.86
N SER A 119 14.67 -3.90 -2.72
CA SER A 119 15.51 -3.93 -1.50
C SER A 119 16.31 -2.63 -1.30
N THR A 120 16.36 -1.77 -2.30
CA THR A 120 17.07 -0.48 -2.23
C THR A 120 16.22 0.68 -1.70
N ASN A 121 14.99 0.43 -1.31
CA ASN A 121 14.14 1.40 -0.59
C ASN A 121 14.72 1.73 0.81
N PRO A 122 14.33 2.84 1.43
CA PRO A 122 14.91 3.34 2.70
C PRO A 122 14.95 2.33 3.86
N THR A 123 13.93 1.47 3.99
CA THR A 123 13.92 0.38 4.99
C THR A 123 14.10 -1.01 4.36
N ASN A 124 14.74 -1.06 3.19
CA ASN A 124 15.06 -2.26 2.43
C ASN A 124 13.83 -3.09 2.04
N SER A 125 12.68 -2.44 1.83
CA SER A 125 11.47 -3.16 1.46
C SER A 125 10.51 -2.33 0.60
N PHE A 126 9.67 -3.03 -0.14
CA PHE A 126 8.54 -2.47 -0.89
C PHE A 126 7.61 -1.60 -0.02
N LYS A 127 7.56 -1.84 1.31
CA LYS A 127 6.63 -1.15 2.22
C LYS A 127 6.85 0.36 2.31
N ASP A 128 8.04 0.84 2.04
CA ASP A 128 8.32 2.27 2.00
C ASP A 128 7.44 3.05 1.01
N ARG A 129 7.12 2.46 -0.15
CA ARG A 129 6.26 3.07 -1.17
C ARG A 129 4.84 3.32 -0.67
N VAL A 130 4.25 2.29 -0.12
CA VAL A 130 2.84 2.33 0.35
C VAL A 130 2.70 3.17 1.61
N VAL A 131 3.70 3.14 2.48
CA VAL A 131 3.72 3.94 3.71
C VAL A 131 3.87 5.43 3.41
N ALA A 132 4.66 5.81 2.40
CA ALA A 132 4.79 7.21 2.00
C ALA A 132 3.45 7.80 1.54
N CYS A 133 2.66 7.09 0.73
CA CYS A 133 1.31 7.52 0.34
C CYS A 133 0.35 7.57 1.55
N ALA A 134 0.40 6.59 2.44
CA ALA A 134 -0.42 6.58 3.66
C ALA A 134 -0.08 7.75 4.59
N LEU A 135 1.21 8.07 4.75
CA LEU A 135 1.67 9.19 5.58
C LEU A 135 1.22 10.53 4.99
N SER A 136 1.30 10.69 3.66
CA SER A 136 0.79 11.88 2.98
C SER A 136 -0.71 12.06 3.27
N ALA A 137 -1.52 11.02 3.12
CA ALA A 137 -2.95 11.06 3.45
C ALA A 137 -3.21 11.36 4.93
N ALA A 138 -2.48 10.74 5.84
CA ALA A 138 -2.59 10.97 7.28
C ALA A 138 -2.35 12.45 7.65
N ARG A 139 -1.37 13.08 7.00
CA ARG A 139 -1.08 14.52 7.18
C ARG A 139 -2.24 15.39 6.70
N GLU A 140 -2.80 15.12 5.53
CA GLU A 140 -3.95 15.86 4.98
C GLU A 140 -5.21 15.71 5.84
N PHE A 141 -5.39 14.56 6.51
CA PHE A 141 -6.44 14.36 7.51
C PHE A 141 -6.14 15.01 8.86
N GLY A 142 -4.98 15.65 9.02
CA GLY A 142 -4.57 16.25 10.29
C GLY A 142 -4.30 15.25 11.41
N SER A 143 -3.96 14.00 11.06
CA SER A 143 -3.68 12.94 12.02
C SER A 143 -2.51 13.31 12.91
N LYS A 144 -2.64 13.00 14.21
CA LYS A 144 -1.63 13.26 15.25
C LYS A 144 -0.75 12.03 15.51
N VAL A 145 -1.27 10.86 15.23
CA VAL A 145 -0.60 9.57 15.45
C VAL A 145 -0.63 8.75 14.16
N PHE A 146 0.52 8.24 13.76
CA PHE A 146 0.69 7.33 12.64
C PHE A 146 1.00 5.93 13.16
N ALA A 147 0.16 4.96 12.87
CA ALA A 147 0.19 3.67 13.54
C ALA A 147 0.05 2.48 12.60
N CYS A 148 0.49 1.31 13.05
CA CYS A 148 0.19 0.04 12.40
C CYS A 148 0.22 -1.14 13.38
N PRO A 149 -0.66 -2.13 13.22
CA PRO A 149 -0.50 -3.47 13.74
C PRO A 149 0.38 -4.29 12.79
N SER A 150 1.67 -4.43 13.10
CA SER A 150 2.59 -5.18 12.24
C SER A 150 3.88 -5.58 12.94
N THR A 151 4.42 -6.72 12.53
CA THR A 151 5.63 -7.32 13.10
C THR A 151 6.82 -7.38 12.14
N GLY A 152 6.72 -6.72 10.97
CA GLY A 152 7.75 -6.86 9.93
C GLY A 152 7.99 -5.57 9.15
N ASN A 153 8.22 -5.71 7.85
CA ASN A 153 8.58 -4.58 6.98
C ASN A 153 7.62 -3.39 7.04
N LEU A 154 6.32 -3.63 7.30
CA LEU A 154 5.37 -2.54 7.47
C LEU A 154 5.66 -1.73 8.72
N ALA A 155 5.94 -2.38 9.85
CA ALA A 155 6.30 -1.71 11.08
C ALA A 155 7.57 -0.84 10.92
N ASN A 156 8.61 -1.42 10.30
CA ASN A 156 9.86 -0.70 10.04
C ASN A 156 9.64 0.53 9.14
N ALA A 157 8.86 0.39 8.06
CA ALA A 157 8.58 1.50 7.16
C ALA A 157 7.75 2.61 7.83
N VAL A 158 6.72 2.24 8.62
CA VAL A 158 5.88 3.19 9.38
C VAL A 158 6.72 3.95 10.41
N ALA A 159 7.52 3.24 11.21
CA ALA A 159 8.36 3.83 12.22
C ALA A 159 9.40 4.80 11.60
N ALA A 160 10.11 4.37 10.55
CA ALA A 160 11.10 5.20 9.88
C ALA A 160 10.49 6.42 9.18
N ALA A 161 9.33 6.27 8.51
CA ALA A 161 8.64 7.37 7.85
C ALA A 161 8.11 8.40 8.86
N GLY A 162 7.53 7.93 9.96
CA GLY A 162 7.03 8.80 11.03
C GLY A 162 8.14 9.57 11.72
N ALA A 163 9.27 8.92 12.02
CA ALA A 163 10.44 9.57 12.62
C ALA A 163 10.97 10.72 11.73
N ARG A 164 11.07 10.47 10.41
CA ARG A 164 11.50 11.53 9.46
C ARG A 164 10.51 12.68 9.36
N ALA A 165 9.22 12.38 9.43
CA ALA A 165 8.15 13.38 9.32
C ALA A 165 7.89 14.13 10.63
N GLY A 166 8.53 13.73 11.74
CA GLY A 166 8.28 14.31 13.06
C GLY A 166 6.86 14.04 13.60
N ILE A 167 6.20 12.99 13.11
CA ILE A 167 4.87 12.57 13.58
C ILE A 167 5.02 11.45 14.62
N ARG A 168 4.23 11.53 15.69
CA ARG A 168 4.20 10.45 16.69
C ARG A 168 3.82 9.13 16.03
N THR A 169 4.62 8.10 16.27
CA THR A 169 4.43 6.78 15.66
C THR A 169 4.19 5.72 16.72
N VAL A 170 3.18 4.87 16.52
CA VAL A 170 2.87 3.76 17.41
C VAL A 170 2.79 2.45 16.62
N VAL A 171 3.59 1.48 17.01
CA VAL A 171 3.60 0.14 16.43
C VAL A 171 3.03 -0.86 17.44
N PHE A 172 1.98 -1.57 17.04
CA PHE A 172 1.36 -2.61 17.85
C PHE A 172 1.87 -3.99 17.44
N ILE A 173 2.29 -4.79 18.40
CA ILE A 173 2.82 -6.14 18.18
C ILE A 173 2.23 -7.13 19.18
N PRO A 174 2.16 -8.44 18.85
CA PRO A 174 1.91 -9.46 19.87
C PRO A 174 3.04 -9.50 20.91
N SER A 175 2.70 -9.69 22.18
CA SER A 175 3.68 -9.73 23.28
C SER A 175 4.70 -10.87 23.15
N ASN A 176 4.32 -11.97 22.47
CA ASN A 176 5.16 -13.14 22.21
C ASN A 176 6.01 -13.04 20.94
N LEU A 177 6.13 -11.85 20.34
CA LEU A 177 6.95 -11.65 19.14
C LEU A 177 8.43 -11.89 19.42
N GLU A 178 9.13 -12.50 18.46
CA GLU A 178 10.58 -12.75 18.50
C GLU A 178 11.37 -11.44 18.73
N GLN A 179 12.28 -11.46 19.70
CA GLN A 179 13.05 -10.28 20.12
C GLN A 179 13.76 -9.51 18.98
N PRO A 180 14.38 -10.16 17.95
CA PRO A 180 15.00 -9.42 16.84
C PRO A 180 14.02 -8.56 16.05
N LYS A 181 12.77 -8.98 15.93
CA LYS A 181 11.72 -8.20 15.24
C LYS A 181 11.25 -7.00 16.07
N GLN A 182 11.17 -7.16 17.39
CA GLN A 182 10.87 -6.06 18.31
C GLN A 182 11.96 -4.98 18.22
N VAL A 183 13.23 -5.38 18.26
CA VAL A 183 14.38 -4.46 18.18
C VAL A 183 14.35 -3.65 16.88
N ASN A 184 14.13 -4.28 15.73
CA ASN A 184 14.09 -3.59 14.44
C ASN A 184 13.02 -2.47 14.39
N SER A 185 11.86 -2.70 14.98
CA SER A 185 10.82 -1.66 15.06
C SER A 185 11.16 -0.59 16.09
N ALA A 186 11.73 -0.96 17.22
CA ALA A 186 12.07 -0.05 18.31
C ALA A 186 13.20 0.94 17.95
N VAL A 187 14.03 0.65 16.94
CA VAL A 187 15.09 1.57 16.48
C VAL A 187 14.52 2.92 16.00
N PHE A 188 13.34 2.92 15.42
CA PHE A 188 12.75 4.10 14.79
C PHE A 188 11.56 4.69 15.55
N THR A 189 11.02 4.01 16.57
CA THR A 189 9.84 4.48 17.31
C THR A 189 10.02 4.33 18.81
N ASP A 190 9.57 5.34 19.55
CA ASP A 190 9.55 5.31 21.02
C ASP A 190 8.31 4.57 21.58
N SER A 191 7.35 4.29 20.71
CA SER A 191 6.04 3.73 21.09
C SER A 191 5.82 2.38 20.44
N LEU A 192 6.39 1.34 21.03
CA LEU A 192 6.12 -0.06 20.69
C LEU A 192 5.18 -0.64 21.75
N VAL A 193 3.96 -0.98 21.34
CA VAL A 193 2.91 -1.51 22.23
C VAL A 193 2.82 -3.02 22.07
N ALA A 194 3.21 -3.75 23.11
CA ALA A 194 3.05 -5.21 23.16
C ALA A 194 1.65 -5.57 23.68
N VAL A 195 0.86 -6.20 22.84
CA VAL A 195 -0.51 -6.64 23.14
C VAL A 195 -0.47 -8.09 23.59
N ASP A 196 -1.12 -8.40 24.70
CA ASP A 196 -1.26 -9.79 25.17
C ASP A 196 -2.32 -10.50 24.33
N GLY A 197 -1.86 -11.24 23.32
CA GLY A 197 -2.70 -11.91 22.35
C GLY A 197 -1.91 -12.31 21.10
N ASN A 198 -2.64 -12.77 20.11
CA ASN A 198 -2.09 -13.11 18.78
C ASN A 198 -2.22 -11.91 17.80
N TYR A 199 -1.81 -12.13 16.53
CA TYR A 199 -1.86 -11.07 15.51
C TYR A 199 -3.30 -10.59 15.20
N ASP A 200 -4.30 -11.46 15.33
CA ASP A 200 -5.69 -11.08 15.07
C ASP A 200 -6.22 -10.18 16.20
N ASP A 201 -5.81 -10.45 17.45
CA ASP A 201 -6.15 -9.60 18.61
C ASP A 201 -5.53 -8.20 18.46
N VAL A 202 -4.30 -8.11 17.97
CA VAL A 202 -3.63 -6.83 17.66
C VAL A 202 -4.36 -6.06 16.55
N ASN A 203 -4.79 -6.74 15.49
CA ASN A 203 -5.54 -6.10 14.40
C ASN A 203 -6.93 -5.63 14.86
N LYS A 204 -7.59 -6.42 15.72
CA LYS A 204 -8.89 -6.05 16.30
C LYS A 204 -8.76 -4.78 17.13
N LEU A 205 -7.79 -4.75 18.04
CA LEU A 205 -7.51 -3.55 18.86
C LEU A 205 -7.21 -2.32 18.00
N ALA A 206 -6.39 -2.47 16.96
CA ALA A 206 -6.09 -1.38 16.03
C ALA A 206 -7.34 -0.85 15.31
N SER A 207 -8.27 -1.75 14.95
CA SER A 207 -9.53 -1.39 14.30
C SER A 207 -10.49 -0.68 15.27
N GLU A 208 -10.54 -1.09 16.53
CA GLU A 208 -11.31 -0.45 17.59
C GLU A 208 -10.79 0.97 17.83
N ILE A 209 -9.49 1.14 18.06
CA ILE A 209 -8.87 2.47 18.24
C ILE A 209 -9.13 3.37 17.02
N ALA A 210 -8.98 2.83 15.80
CA ALA A 210 -9.22 3.60 14.57
C ALA A 210 -10.69 4.06 14.42
N GLY A 211 -11.64 3.39 15.06
CA GLY A 211 -13.05 3.75 15.05
C GLY A 211 -13.47 4.69 16.20
N GLU A 212 -12.71 4.72 17.28
CA GLU A 212 -13.08 5.44 18.50
C GLU A 212 -12.23 6.69 18.75
N GLU A 213 -10.97 6.71 18.26
CA GLU A 213 -10.00 7.76 18.54
C GLU A 213 -9.75 8.64 17.32
N ASP A 214 -10.19 9.87 17.40
CA ASP A 214 -9.89 10.88 16.38
C ASP A 214 -8.39 11.18 16.31
N GLY A 215 -7.91 11.43 15.08
CA GLY A 215 -6.52 11.80 14.83
C GLY A 215 -5.52 10.64 14.80
N TRP A 216 -5.98 9.39 14.82
CA TRP A 216 -5.16 8.21 14.59
C TRP A 216 -5.26 7.73 13.13
N ALA A 217 -4.13 7.61 12.45
CA ALA A 217 -4.04 7.01 11.11
C ALA A 217 -3.38 5.63 11.19
N PHE A 218 -4.16 4.58 11.10
CA PHE A 218 -3.67 3.21 10.96
C PHE A 218 -3.53 2.86 9.48
N VAL A 219 -2.30 2.64 9.04
CA VAL A 219 -1.95 2.50 7.61
C VAL A 219 -2.68 1.38 6.88
N ASN A 220 -3.01 0.30 7.57
CA ASN A 220 -3.71 -0.85 7.01
C ASN A 220 -5.17 -0.98 7.47
N VAL A 221 -5.70 0.05 8.11
CA VAL A 221 -7.09 0.14 8.56
C VAL A 221 -7.76 1.36 7.89
N ASN A 222 -7.87 2.49 8.55
CA ASN A 222 -8.64 3.65 8.07
C ASN A 222 -7.98 4.47 6.95
N VAL A 223 -6.67 4.36 6.74
CA VAL A 223 -5.99 4.95 5.55
C VAL A 223 -5.56 3.90 4.52
N ARG A 224 -6.11 2.70 4.60
CA ARG A 224 -5.81 1.59 3.69
C ARG A 224 -6.00 1.89 2.21
N PRO A 225 -7.05 2.59 1.74
CA PRO A 225 -7.17 2.93 0.31
C PRO A 225 -5.97 3.72 -0.22
N TYR A 226 -5.51 4.71 0.54
CA TYR A 226 -4.35 5.55 0.18
C TYR A 226 -3.03 4.77 0.25
N TYR A 227 -2.85 3.96 1.28
CA TYR A 227 -1.74 3.03 1.41
C TYR A 227 -1.61 2.13 0.18
N ALA A 228 -2.70 1.53 -0.28
CA ALA A 228 -2.68 0.61 -1.40
C ALA A 228 -2.21 1.26 -2.71
N GLU A 229 -2.53 2.54 -2.93
CA GLU A 229 -2.18 3.27 -4.16
C GLU A 229 -0.67 3.46 -4.33
N GLY A 230 0.11 3.53 -3.25
CA GLY A 230 1.58 3.54 -3.32
C GLY A 230 2.16 2.35 -4.06
N SER A 231 1.47 1.22 -4.09
CA SER A 231 1.89 0.02 -4.84
C SER A 231 1.90 0.22 -6.35
N LYS A 232 1.09 1.14 -6.88
CA LYS A 232 1.03 1.44 -8.33
C LYS A 232 2.38 1.94 -8.86
N THR A 233 3.13 2.66 -8.02
CA THR A 233 4.43 3.22 -8.39
C THR A 233 5.42 2.17 -8.89
N LEU A 234 5.33 0.94 -8.38
CA LEU A 234 6.13 -0.18 -8.85
C LEU A 234 5.82 -0.51 -10.33
N GLY A 235 4.53 -0.54 -10.69
CA GLY A 235 4.10 -0.77 -12.07
C GLY A 235 4.50 0.36 -13.02
N TYR A 236 4.34 1.61 -12.60
CA TYR A 236 4.74 2.78 -13.38
C TYR A 236 6.25 2.77 -13.65
N GLU A 237 7.06 2.55 -12.63
CA GLU A 237 8.52 2.47 -12.78
C GLU A 237 8.96 1.34 -13.71
N ILE A 238 8.34 0.17 -13.62
CA ILE A 238 8.64 -0.95 -14.52
C ILE A 238 8.39 -0.55 -15.97
N ALA A 239 7.23 0.04 -16.26
CA ALA A 239 6.90 0.46 -17.62
C ALA A 239 7.84 1.55 -18.15
N GLU A 240 8.12 2.57 -17.34
CA GLU A 240 9.05 3.65 -17.70
C GLU A 240 10.47 3.11 -17.93
N GLN A 241 11.01 2.32 -17.00
CA GLN A 241 12.37 1.78 -17.08
C GLN A 241 12.55 0.75 -18.21
N LEU A 242 11.48 0.16 -18.70
CA LEU A 242 11.45 -0.64 -19.92
C LEU A 242 11.32 0.21 -21.20
N GLY A 243 11.40 1.53 -21.12
CA GLY A 243 11.23 2.47 -22.23
C GLY A 243 9.76 2.63 -22.63
N TRP A 244 8.89 2.85 -21.64
CA TRP A 244 7.46 3.01 -21.79
C TRP A 244 6.78 1.85 -22.52
N ARG A 245 7.13 0.64 -22.06
CA ARG A 245 6.58 -0.62 -22.57
C ARG A 245 6.17 -1.51 -21.41
N LEU A 246 5.07 -2.23 -21.60
CA LEU A 246 4.70 -3.28 -20.65
C LEU A 246 5.56 -4.53 -20.85
N PRO A 247 5.91 -5.28 -19.80
CA PRO A 247 6.51 -6.61 -19.97
C PRO A 247 5.50 -7.56 -20.61
N ASP A 248 5.98 -8.60 -21.31
CA ASP A 248 5.10 -9.67 -21.82
C ASP A 248 4.56 -10.53 -20.68
N GLN A 249 5.38 -10.70 -19.65
CA GLN A 249 5.05 -11.47 -18.44
C GLN A 249 5.69 -10.80 -17.21
N ILE A 250 4.97 -10.85 -16.09
CA ILE A 250 5.48 -10.38 -14.81
C ILE A 250 5.11 -11.39 -13.72
N VAL A 251 6.08 -11.70 -12.86
CA VAL A 251 5.88 -12.55 -11.67
C VAL A 251 5.95 -11.66 -10.44
N ILE A 252 4.91 -11.69 -9.61
CA ILE A 252 4.78 -10.86 -8.42
C ILE A 252 4.55 -11.76 -7.20
N PRO A 253 5.31 -11.60 -6.10
CA PRO A 253 5.04 -12.32 -4.86
C PRO A 253 3.69 -11.89 -4.28
N VAL A 254 2.90 -12.86 -3.82
CA VAL A 254 1.57 -12.66 -3.29
C VAL A 254 1.51 -13.07 -1.83
N ALA A 255 1.21 -12.09 -0.97
CA ALA A 255 0.69 -12.28 0.37
C ALA A 255 -0.83 -12.00 0.34
N SER A 256 -1.24 -10.78 0.66
CA SER A 256 -2.65 -10.32 0.55
C SER A 256 -3.12 -10.02 -0.89
N GLY A 257 -2.25 -10.05 -1.89
CA GLY A 257 -2.58 -9.74 -3.28
C GLY A 257 -2.55 -8.25 -3.67
N SER A 258 -2.49 -7.33 -2.71
CA SER A 258 -2.54 -5.89 -2.98
C SER A 258 -1.48 -5.40 -3.96
N GLN A 259 -0.24 -5.87 -3.84
CA GLN A 259 0.84 -5.49 -4.77
C GLN A 259 0.53 -5.93 -6.20
N LEU A 260 0.07 -7.17 -6.40
CA LEU A 260 -0.28 -7.70 -7.71
C LEU A 260 -1.41 -6.91 -8.36
N THR A 261 -2.51 -6.69 -7.63
CA THR A 261 -3.68 -5.98 -8.15
C THR A 261 -3.36 -4.52 -8.49
N LYS A 262 -2.50 -3.86 -7.69
CA LYS A 262 -2.15 -2.46 -7.93
C LYS A 262 -1.10 -2.28 -9.03
N VAL A 263 -0.18 -3.23 -9.24
CA VAL A 263 0.69 -3.23 -10.43
C VAL A 263 -0.13 -3.43 -11.70
N HIS A 264 -1.11 -4.34 -11.68
CA HIS A 264 -2.05 -4.49 -12.79
C HIS A 264 -2.84 -3.21 -13.04
N LYS A 265 -3.41 -2.59 -11.98
CA LYS A 265 -4.12 -1.29 -12.08
C LYS A 265 -3.21 -0.22 -12.70
N ALA A 266 -1.95 -0.13 -12.28
CA ALA A 266 -0.99 0.82 -12.84
C ALA A 266 -0.81 0.63 -14.36
N PHE A 267 -0.68 -0.59 -14.83
CA PHE A 267 -0.58 -0.87 -16.27
C PHE A 267 -1.84 -0.45 -17.03
N GLN A 268 -3.03 -0.72 -16.47
CA GLN A 268 -4.29 -0.28 -17.08
C GLN A 268 -4.42 1.26 -17.12
N GLU A 269 -3.98 1.95 -16.09
CA GLU A 269 -3.96 3.41 -16.05
C GLU A 269 -3.01 3.98 -17.12
N LEU A 270 -1.81 3.43 -17.26
CA LEU A 270 -0.87 3.85 -18.32
C LEU A 270 -1.40 3.63 -19.73
N ILE A 271 -2.11 2.52 -19.98
CA ILE A 271 -2.79 2.25 -21.24
C ILE A 271 -3.89 3.30 -21.48
N ARG A 272 -4.77 3.50 -20.49
CA ARG A 272 -5.89 4.46 -20.56
C ARG A 272 -5.40 5.89 -20.85
N LEU A 273 -4.27 6.27 -20.28
CA LEU A 273 -3.65 7.59 -20.49
C LEU A 273 -2.86 7.69 -21.82
N GLY A 274 -2.74 6.60 -22.58
CA GLY A 274 -1.94 6.58 -23.82
C GLY A 274 -0.45 6.65 -23.61
N LEU A 275 0.03 6.44 -22.38
CA LEU A 275 1.45 6.49 -22.01
C LEU A 275 2.21 5.23 -22.46
N VAL A 276 1.52 4.11 -22.61
CA VAL A 276 2.04 2.87 -23.15
C VAL A 276 1.08 2.28 -24.18
N ALA A 277 1.59 1.48 -25.12
CA ALA A 277 0.75 0.76 -26.07
C ALA A 277 -0.09 -0.31 -25.33
N ASP A 278 -1.35 -0.44 -25.73
CA ASP A 278 -2.19 -1.55 -25.30
C ASP A 278 -1.70 -2.83 -26.01
N LYS A 279 -1.19 -3.75 -25.21
CA LYS A 279 -0.75 -5.07 -25.68
C LYS A 279 -1.09 -6.14 -24.65
N PRO A 280 -1.30 -7.39 -25.05
CA PRO A 280 -1.45 -8.50 -24.13
C PRO A 280 -0.23 -8.68 -23.23
N TYR A 281 -0.45 -8.87 -21.93
CA TYR A 281 0.55 -9.26 -20.95
C TYR A 281 -0.04 -10.21 -19.91
N ARG A 282 0.82 -10.96 -19.25
CA ARG A 282 0.41 -11.94 -18.24
C ARG A 282 0.97 -11.58 -16.87
N VAL A 283 0.13 -11.65 -15.85
CA VAL A 283 0.53 -11.44 -14.45
C VAL A 283 0.46 -12.78 -13.72
N PHE A 284 1.58 -13.20 -13.15
CA PHE A 284 1.68 -14.41 -12.36
C PHE A 284 1.88 -14.07 -10.90
N GLY A 285 1.02 -14.62 -10.04
CA GLY A 285 1.17 -14.56 -8.59
C GLY A 285 2.03 -15.71 -8.10
N ALA A 286 3.10 -15.41 -7.35
CA ALA A 286 3.95 -16.41 -6.71
C ALA A 286 3.65 -16.48 -5.21
N GLN A 287 3.24 -17.65 -4.72
CA GLN A 287 3.03 -17.93 -3.30
C GLN A 287 3.91 -19.11 -2.85
N ALA A 288 4.26 -19.10 -1.57
CA ALA A 288 4.94 -20.25 -0.97
C ALA A 288 4.02 -21.48 -0.99
N GLN A 289 4.55 -22.64 -1.34
CA GLN A 289 3.78 -23.89 -1.45
C GLN A 289 3.02 -24.23 -0.16
N GLY A 290 3.62 -24.00 1.00
CA GLY A 290 2.99 -24.24 2.31
C GLY A 290 2.01 -23.14 2.76
N CYS A 291 1.78 -22.10 1.94
CA CYS A 291 0.76 -21.07 2.15
C CYS A 291 0.38 -20.43 0.83
N SER A 292 -0.51 -21.07 0.07
CA SER A 292 -0.88 -20.64 -1.29
C SER A 292 -2.41 -20.59 -1.52
N PRO A 293 -3.20 -19.99 -0.62
CA PRO A 293 -4.66 -20.03 -0.71
C PRO A 293 -5.19 -19.37 -1.98
N VAL A 294 -4.59 -18.26 -2.44
CA VAL A 294 -4.98 -17.57 -3.69
C VAL A 294 -4.72 -18.48 -4.91
N SER A 295 -3.53 -19.10 -4.95
CA SER A 295 -3.17 -20.01 -6.05
C SER A 295 -4.08 -21.23 -6.12
N VAL A 296 -4.48 -21.77 -4.95
CA VAL A 296 -5.43 -22.89 -4.87
C VAL A 296 -6.81 -22.50 -5.38
N ALA A 297 -7.35 -21.36 -4.93
CA ALA A 297 -8.65 -20.85 -5.37
C ALA A 297 -8.66 -20.59 -6.89
N TYR A 298 -7.63 -19.94 -7.41
CA TYR A 298 -7.50 -19.67 -8.84
C TYR A 298 -7.47 -20.95 -9.68
N LYS A 299 -6.69 -21.97 -9.29
CA LYS A 299 -6.62 -23.25 -10.00
C LYS A 299 -7.92 -24.04 -9.93
N ALA A 300 -8.68 -23.87 -8.86
CA ALA A 300 -9.98 -24.49 -8.68
C ALA A 300 -11.13 -23.73 -9.41
N GLY A 301 -10.84 -22.55 -9.96
CA GLY A 301 -11.86 -21.71 -10.61
C GLY A 301 -12.93 -21.19 -9.65
N VAL A 302 -12.57 -20.94 -8.38
CA VAL A 302 -13.48 -20.42 -7.35
C VAL A 302 -13.08 -19.03 -6.92
N ASP A 303 -14.05 -18.16 -6.64
CA ASP A 303 -13.83 -16.77 -6.24
C ASP A 303 -13.57 -16.61 -4.74
N ALA A 304 -13.90 -17.63 -3.93
CA ALA A 304 -13.72 -17.60 -2.49
C ALA A 304 -12.38 -18.22 -2.07
N ILE A 305 -11.58 -17.45 -1.35
CA ILE A 305 -10.31 -17.90 -0.78
C ILE A 305 -10.57 -18.49 0.60
N ARG A 306 -10.13 -19.73 0.82
CA ARG A 306 -10.21 -20.38 2.14
C ARG A 306 -8.91 -20.19 2.91
N PRO A 307 -8.96 -19.73 4.17
CA PRO A 307 -7.78 -19.65 5.03
C PRO A 307 -7.08 -21.01 5.16
N VAL A 308 -5.76 -21.00 5.21
CA VAL A 308 -4.93 -22.19 5.44
C VAL A 308 -3.99 -21.95 6.61
N LYS A 309 -3.64 -23.01 7.34
CA LYS A 309 -2.59 -22.92 8.36
C LYS A 309 -1.24 -22.86 7.64
N PRO A 310 -0.45 -21.77 7.78
CA PRO A 310 0.81 -21.65 7.07
C PRO A 310 1.87 -22.65 7.56
N ASP A 311 2.57 -23.25 6.59
CA ASP A 311 3.77 -24.07 6.82
C ASP A 311 4.85 -23.63 5.81
N THR A 312 5.59 -22.58 6.14
CA THR A 312 6.59 -21.99 5.26
C THR A 312 7.64 -21.19 6.03
N ILE A 313 8.85 -21.15 5.48
CA ILE A 313 9.93 -20.25 5.94
C ILE A 313 9.66 -18.79 5.55
N ALA A 314 8.83 -18.55 4.53
CA ALA A 314 8.46 -17.20 4.06
C ALA A 314 7.36 -16.60 4.94
N LYS A 315 7.63 -16.45 6.24
CA LYS A 315 6.66 -16.02 7.26
C LYS A 315 5.98 -14.68 6.94
N SER A 316 6.68 -13.77 6.30
CA SER A 316 6.13 -12.45 5.92
C SER A 316 5.10 -12.51 4.77
N LEU A 317 5.01 -13.63 4.07
CA LEU A 317 4.04 -13.87 2.99
C LEU A 317 2.94 -14.85 3.41
N ALA A 318 3.00 -15.36 4.63
CA ALA A 318 2.08 -16.34 5.18
C ALA A 318 0.85 -15.65 5.77
N ILE A 319 -0.06 -15.19 4.90
CA ILE A 319 -1.28 -14.46 5.23
C ILE A 319 -2.49 -15.23 4.69
#